data_a1f3707aa97b30ce89d764767058a225
#
_entry.id   a1f3707aa97b30ce89d764767058a225
#
_cell.length_a   1.000
_cell.length_b   1.000
_cell.length_c   1.000
_cell.angle_alpha   90.00
_cell.angle_beta   90.00
_cell.angle_gamma   90.00
#
_symmetry.space_group_name_H-M   'P 1'
#
loop_
_entity.id
_entity.type
_entity.pdbx_description
1 polymer ?
#
loop_
_entity_poly.entity_id
_entity_poly.type
_entity_poly.pdbx_seq_one_letter_code
_entity_poly.pdbx_strand_id
1 'polypeptide(L)'
;MKAKELLHTIINLHRQQPITASILWVYAALLSGVVCVLFLPSSPPFWFAAYAFIIGCFSFIFLAITLQALVVRIRTVDGGPDWDAMVNGVTAGQISDATYASIRRDALLDYRNYLAQLWNYLHVALRIVNDFLVVIPAFLFWVAVAYMVFAPGDFAQAVLAIQKITPGMVAASASAVYQMLASLFIIFIGVLLVVGRPFGFINRFDEAVSNGVRRAVSCSTTGDVFLVRFEEPWECRAIAPLKKIKTKAGEVVHP
;
A
#
# COMPACT_ATOMS: atom_id res chain seq x y z
N MET A 1 8.04 -12.49 23.36
CA MET A 1 8.63 -13.18 22.18
C MET A 1 10.15 -13.17 22.32
N LYS A 2 10.81 -14.32 22.21
CA LYS A 2 12.26 -14.41 22.36
C LYS A 2 12.94 -14.11 21.02
N ALA A 3 13.95 -13.23 21.01
CA ALA A 3 14.68 -12.83 19.78
C ALA A 3 15.20 -14.05 18.98
N LYS A 4 15.57 -15.12 19.67
CA LYS A 4 16.04 -16.38 19.05
C LYS A 4 14.95 -17.07 18.20
N GLU A 5 13.70 -17.04 18.62
CA GLU A 5 12.58 -17.63 17.87
C GLU A 5 12.29 -16.82 16.59
N LEU A 6 12.38 -15.50 16.68
CA LEU A 6 12.21 -14.61 15.54
C LEU A 6 13.31 -14.81 14.49
N LEU A 7 14.55 -14.88 14.93
CA LEU A 7 15.69 -15.14 14.04
C LEU A 7 15.54 -16.50 13.32
N HIS A 8 15.12 -17.54 14.07
CA HIS A 8 14.87 -18.86 13.50
C HIS A 8 13.76 -18.85 12.46
N THR A 9 12.68 -18.08 12.69
CA THR A 9 11.58 -17.91 11.72
C THR A 9 12.06 -17.22 10.46
N ILE A 10 12.89 -16.17 10.57
CA ILE A 10 13.45 -15.47 9.41
C ILE A 10 14.37 -16.40 8.60
N ILE A 11 15.25 -17.15 9.26
CA ILE A 11 16.13 -18.12 8.58
C ILE A 11 15.30 -19.18 7.86
N ASN A 12 14.28 -19.74 8.53
CA ASN A 12 13.39 -20.73 7.94
C ASN A 12 12.62 -20.16 6.73
N LEU A 13 12.19 -18.89 6.79
CA LEU A 13 11.52 -18.23 5.66
C LEU A 13 12.45 -18.18 4.44
N HIS A 14 13.71 -17.78 4.60
CA HIS A 14 14.68 -17.78 3.50
C HIS A 14 14.96 -19.17 2.95
N ARG A 15 14.99 -20.19 3.82
CA ARG A 15 15.30 -21.57 3.43
C ARG A 15 14.12 -22.31 2.79
N GLN A 16 12.91 -22.13 3.33
CA GLN A 16 11.72 -22.86 2.89
C GLN A 16 10.91 -22.10 1.83
N GLN A 17 11.00 -20.77 1.81
CA GLN A 17 10.26 -19.90 0.90
C GLN A 17 11.21 -18.90 0.19
N PRO A 18 12.20 -19.38 -0.58
CA PRO A 18 13.23 -18.52 -1.15
C PRO A 18 12.65 -17.50 -2.14
N ILE A 19 11.60 -17.87 -2.89
CA ILE A 19 10.94 -16.96 -3.85
C ILE A 19 10.28 -15.81 -3.11
N THR A 20 9.50 -16.08 -2.06
CA THR A 20 8.87 -15.04 -1.23
C THR A 20 9.91 -14.12 -0.60
N ALA A 21 11.00 -14.69 -0.07
CA ALA A 21 12.10 -13.92 0.50
C ALA A 21 12.78 -13.03 -0.55
N SER A 22 13.04 -13.53 -1.75
CA SER A 22 13.63 -12.74 -2.84
C SER A 22 12.74 -11.58 -3.26
N ILE A 23 11.43 -11.81 -3.37
CA ILE A 23 10.46 -10.76 -3.71
C ILE A 23 10.44 -9.67 -2.63
N LEU A 24 10.51 -10.02 -1.34
CA LEU A 24 10.58 -9.02 -0.27
C LEU A 24 11.83 -8.15 -0.37
N TRP A 25 12.98 -8.71 -0.76
CA TRP A 25 14.19 -7.93 -1.02
C TRP A 25 14.03 -7.01 -2.24
N VAL A 26 13.34 -7.47 -3.30
CA VAL A 26 13.00 -6.62 -4.46
C VAL A 26 12.10 -5.45 -4.03
N TYR A 27 11.09 -5.69 -3.19
CA TYR A 27 10.27 -4.61 -2.63
C TYR A 27 11.08 -3.59 -1.84
N ALA A 28 11.99 -4.08 -0.98
CA ALA A 28 12.86 -3.21 -0.19
C ALA A 28 13.76 -2.35 -1.09
N ALA A 29 14.31 -2.93 -2.16
CA ALA A 29 15.14 -2.23 -3.13
C ALA A 29 14.33 -1.18 -3.92
N LEU A 30 13.13 -1.52 -4.39
CA LEU A 30 12.26 -0.58 -5.11
C LEU A 30 11.86 0.59 -4.22
N LEU A 31 11.46 0.34 -2.98
CA LEU A 31 11.07 1.39 -2.04
C LEU A 31 12.27 2.27 -1.68
N SER A 32 13.45 1.67 -1.47
CA SER A 32 14.69 2.42 -1.27
C SER A 32 15.03 3.31 -2.48
N GLY A 33 14.83 2.79 -3.70
CA GLY A 33 15.02 3.57 -4.93
C GLY A 33 14.10 4.80 -4.97
N VAL A 34 12.83 4.64 -4.64
CA VAL A 34 11.86 5.75 -4.57
C VAL A 34 12.31 6.79 -3.53
N VAL A 35 12.73 6.36 -2.34
CA VAL A 35 13.21 7.26 -1.28
C VAL A 35 14.46 8.02 -1.73
N CYS A 36 15.45 7.35 -2.32
CA CYS A 36 16.66 8.00 -2.79
C CYS A 36 16.37 8.97 -3.94
N VAL A 37 15.54 8.61 -4.89
CA VAL A 37 15.18 9.48 -6.02
C VAL A 37 14.42 10.72 -5.54
N LEU A 38 13.46 10.58 -4.65
CA LEU A 38 12.62 11.71 -4.24
C LEU A 38 13.29 12.63 -3.20
N PHE A 39 14.03 12.07 -2.25
CA PHE A 39 14.52 12.82 -1.10
C PHE A 39 16.03 13.01 -1.06
N LEU A 40 16.79 12.17 -1.75
CA LEU A 40 18.24 12.13 -1.67
C LEU A 40 18.92 12.00 -3.06
N PRO A 41 18.56 12.83 -4.05
CA PRO A 41 18.99 12.65 -5.43
C PRO A 41 20.52 12.71 -5.63
N SER A 42 21.24 13.40 -4.72
CA SER A 42 22.70 13.54 -4.78
C SER A 42 23.43 12.60 -3.82
N SER A 43 22.73 11.64 -3.21
CA SER A 43 23.36 10.74 -2.24
C SER A 43 24.21 9.68 -2.94
N PRO A 44 25.34 9.27 -2.33
CA PRO A 44 26.12 8.14 -2.82
C PRO A 44 25.30 6.84 -2.90
N PRO A 45 25.61 5.91 -3.84
CA PRO A 45 24.91 4.65 -4.01
C PRO A 45 24.86 3.76 -2.76
N PHE A 46 25.79 3.94 -1.85
CA PHE A 46 25.82 3.27 -0.55
C PHE A 46 24.54 3.50 0.26
N TRP A 47 23.94 4.71 0.24
CA TRP A 47 22.69 4.98 0.94
C TRP A 47 21.51 4.18 0.40
N PHE A 48 21.47 3.97 -0.93
CA PHE A 48 20.49 3.08 -1.53
C PHE A 48 20.57 1.66 -0.93
N ALA A 49 21.78 1.10 -0.82
CA ALA A 49 21.98 -0.22 -0.24
C ALA A 49 21.63 -0.25 1.26
N ALA A 50 21.99 0.78 2.01
CA ALA A 50 21.69 0.89 3.43
C ALA A 50 20.17 0.96 3.69
N TYR A 51 19.45 1.79 2.96
CA TYR A 51 17.99 1.87 3.08
C TYR A 51 17.31 0.58 2.63
N ALA A 52 17.74 -0.03 1.52
CA ALA A 52 17.21 -1.32 1.07
C ALA A 52 17.39 -2.39 2.14
N PHE A 53 18.55 -2.44 2.79
CA PHE A 53 18.82 -3.38 3.88
C PHE A 53 17.93 -3.12 5.09
N ILE A 54 17.82 -1.86 5.55
CA ILE A 54 16.98 -1.50 6.70
C ILE A 54 15.51 -1.84 6.43
N ILE A 55 14.98 -1.44 5.28
CA ILE A 55 13.59 -1.70 4.87
C ILE A 55 13.35 -3.22 4.77
N GLY A 56 14.30 -3.95 4.17
CA GLY A 56 14.24 -5.41 4.08
C GLY A 56 14.19 -6.07 5.45
N CYS A 57 15.11 -5.74 6.34
CA CYS A 57 15.12 -6.26 7.72
C CYS A 57 13.79 -5.99 8.44
N PHE A 58 13.26 -4.77 8.32
CA PHE A 58 11.99 -4.40 8.93
C PHE A 58 10.83 -5.23 8.37
N SER A 59 10.78 -5.44 7.07
CA SER A 59 9.77 -6.25 6.38
C SER A 59 9.81 -7.71 6.83
N PHE A 60 11.01 -8.29 6.96
CA PHE A 60 11.17 -9.66 7.44
C PHE A 60 10.80 -9.82 8.92
N ILE A 61 11.17 -8.87 9.77
CA ILE A 61 10.78 -8.86 11.18
C ILE A 61 9.26 -8.79 11.31
N PHE A 62 8.61 -7.88 10.59
CA PHE A 62 7.16 -7.73 10.60
C PHE A 62 6.45 -9.01 10.13
N LEU A 63 6.90 -9.61 9.02
CA LEU A 63 6.35 -10.85 8.50
C LEU A 63 6.55 -12.00 9.50
N ALA A 64 7.74 -12.14 10.10
CA ALA A 64 8.03 -13.19 11.08
C ALA A 64 7.15 -13.07 12.32
N ILE A 65 6.94 -11.85 12.84
CA ILE A 65 6.03 -11.60 13.98
C ILE A 65 4.59 -12.02 13.61
N THR A 66 4.13 -11.62 12.43
CA THR A 66 2.77 -11.95 11.96
C THR A 66 2.59 -13.46 11.80
N LEU A 67 3.56 -14.14 11.17
CA LEU A 67 3.51 -15.60 10.99
C LEU A 67 3.52 -16.34 12.31
N GLN A 68 4.33 -15.91 13.28
CA GLN A 68 4.34 -16.53 14.62
C GLN A 68 3.00 -16.35 15.35
N ALA A 69 2.41 -15.15 15.29
CA ALA A 69 1.10 -14.90 15.86
C ALA A 69 0.03 -15.82 15.25
N LEU A 70 0.07 -16.05 13.93
CA LEU A 70 -0.85 -16.96 13.26
C LEU A 70 -0.60 -18.42 13.65
N VAL A 71 0.66 -18.84 13.78
CA VAL A 71 1.00 -20.21 14.23
C VAL A 71 0.50 -20.48 15.63
N VAL A 72 0.58 -19.52 16.55
CA VAL A 72 0.02 -19.64 17.91
C VAL A 72 -1.50 -19.85 17.82
N ARG A 73 -2.21 -19.07 17.02
CA ARG A 73 -3.66 -19.19 16.83
C ARG A 73 -4.07 -20.55 16.24
N ILE A 74 -3.29 -21.06 15.27
CA ILE A 74 -3.54 -22.39 14.68
C ILE A 74 -3.36 -23.52 15.72
N ARG A 75 -2.43 -23.36 16.66
CA ARG A 75 -2.14 -24.37 17.67
C ARG A 75 -3.10 -24.35 18.86
N THR A 76 -3.84 -23.29 19.08
CA THR A 76 -4.87 -23.19 20.13
C THR A 76 -6.08 -24.04 19.69
N VAL A 77 -5.96 -25.36 19.90
CA VAL A 77 -6.85 -26.39 19.32
C VAL A 77 -8.20 -26.48 20.06
N ASP A 78 -8.28 -26.05 21.31
CA ASP A 78 -9.49 -26.24 22.12
C ASP A 78 -10.40 -25.03 22.03
N GLY A 79 -11.28 -25.06 21.01
CA GLY A 79 -12.46 -24.21 20.99
C GLY A 79 -12.16 -22.71 20.92
N GLY A 80 -11.21 -22.30 20.09
CA GLY A 80 -11.16 -20.92 19.64
C GLY A 80 -12.53 -20.56 19.05
N PRO A 81 -12.97 -19.32 19.24
CA PRO A 81 -14.30 -18.91 18.83
C PRO A 81 -14.50 -19.09 17.33
N ASP A 82 -15.69 -19.55 16.98
CA ASP A 82 -16.10 -19.63 15.59
C ASP A 82 -16.47 -18.24 15.06
N TRP A 83 -16.14 -18.01 13.79
CA TRP A 83 -16.46 -16.79 13.09
C TRP A 83 -17.61 -17.05 12.13
N ASP A 84 -18.64 -16.22 12.16
CA ASP A 84 -19.66 -16.20 11.13
C ASP A 84 -19.10 -15.53 9.88
N ALA A 85 -18.97 -16.29 8.80
CA ALA A 85 -18.55 -15.80 7.51
C ALA A 85 -19.76 -15.24 6.77
N MET A 86 -19.78 -13.94 6.57
CA MET A 86 -20.80 -13.24 5.81
C MET A 86 -20.27 -12.90 4.41
N VAL A 87 -21.03 -13.20 3.39
CA VAL A 87 -20.75 -12.84 1.99
C VAL A 87 -21.89 -11.94 1.50
N ASN A 88 -21.54 -10.73 1.08
CA ASN A 88 -22.53 -9.71 0.69
C ASN A 88 -23.61 -9.43 1.77
N GLY A 89 -23.23 -9.52 3.05
CA GLY A 89 -24.16 -9.29 4.17
C GLY A 89 -25.04 -10.47 4.55
N VAL A 90 -24.89 -11.63 3.89
CA VAL A 90 -25.62 -12.86 4.22
C VAL A 90 -24.66 -13.85 4.86
N THR A 91 -25.07 -14.49 5.96
CA THR A 91 -24.28 -15.55 6.60
C THR A 91 -24.18 -16.77 5.67
N ALA A 92 -22.94 -17.06 5.24
CA ALA A 92 -22.64 -18.16 4.33
C ALA A 92 -22.22 -19.44 5.08
N GLY A 93 -21.74 -19.31 6.32
CA GLY A 93 -21.30 -20.43 7.15
C GLY A 93 -20.44 -19.97 8.31
N GLN A 94 -19.89 -20.95 9.05
CA GLN A 94 -18.99 -20.70 10.18
C GLN A 94 -17.62 -21.28 9.90
N ILE A 95 -16.58 -20.61 10.38
CA ILE A 95 -15.21 -21.07 10.32
C ILE A 95 -14.53 -20.90 11.68
N SER A 96 -13.72 -21.86 12.08
CA SER A 96 -12.94 -21.73 13.31
C SER A 96 -11.82 -20.70 13.17
N ASP A 97 -11.40 -20.12 14.29
CA ASP A 97 -10.27 -19.17 14.31
C ASP A 97 -8.97 -19.80 13.79
N ALA A 98 -8.76 -21.10 14.05
CA ALA A 98 -7.62 -21.86 13.53
C ALA A 98 -7.65 -21.96 12.00
N THR A 99 -8.83 -22.23 11.40
CA THR A 99 -9.03 -22.29 9.94
C THR A 99 -8.77 -20.93 9.33
N TYR A 100 -9.30 -19.85 9.88
CA TYR A 100 -9.03 -18.50 9.42
C TYR A 100 -7.55 -18.14 9.51
N ALA A 101 -6.88 -18.45 10.63
CA ALA A 101 -5.45 -18.20 10.80
C ALA A 101 -4.60 -19.00 9.79
N SER A 102 -5.00 -20.25 9.44
CA SER A 102 -4.32 -21.04 8.42
C SER A 102 -4.46 -20.41 7.03
N ILE A 103 -5.69 -19.99 6.64
CA ILE A 103 -5.94 -19.31 5.37
C ILE A 103 -5.09 -18.04 5.26
N ARG A 104 -5.03 -17.25 6.33
CA ARG A 104 -4.24 -16.02 6.35
C ARG A 104 -2.74 -16.28 6.26
N ARG A 105 -2.26 -17.33 6.95
CA ARG A 105 -0.86 -17.76 6.86
C ARG A 105 -0.50 -18.18 5.43
N ASP A 106 -1.34 -18.99 4.80
CA ASP A 106 -1.09 -19.50 3.46
C ASP A 106 -1.12 -18.36 2.42
N ALA A 107 -2.02 -17.38 2.58
CA ALA A 107 -2.03 -16.18 1.75
C ALA A 107 -0.75 -15.35 1.89
N LEU A 108 -0.17 -15.24 3.11
CA LEU A 108 1.09 -14.54 3.36
C LEU A 108 2.33 -15.29 2.87
N LEU A 109 2.26 -16.61 2.73
CA LEU A 109 3.38 -17.42 2.23
C LEU A 109 3.34 -17.61 0.70
N ASP A 110 2.20 -17.39 0.06
CA ASP A 110 2.07 -17.52 -1.39
C ASP A 110 2.72 -16.31 -2.11
N TYR A 111 3.85 -16.56 -2.79
CA TYR A 111 4.58 -15.56 -3.56
C TYR A 111 3.76 -14.89 -4.66
N ARG A 112 2.72 -15.55 -5.17
CA ARG A 112 1.85 -15.02 -6.22
C ARG A 112 1.09 -13.78 -5.75
N ASN A 113 0.72 -13.73 -4.48
CA ASN A 113 0.06 -12.57 -3.89
C ASN A 113 0.99 -11.36 -3.86
N TYR A 114 2.28 -11.57 -3.58
CA TYR A 114 3.29 -10.50 -3.65
C TYR A 114 3.47 -9.99 -5.07
N LEU A 115 3.58 -10.87 -6.06
CA LEU A 115 3.70 -10.45 -7.47
C LEU A 115 2.47 -9.67 -7.93
N ALA A 116 1.26 -10.15 -7.59
CA ALA A 116 0.02 -9.47 -7.90
C ALA A 116 -0.06 -8.10 -7.21
N GLN A 117 0.42 -8.00 -5.97
CA GLN A 117 0.48 -6.75 -5.24
C GLN A 117 1.51 -5.79 -5.84
N LEU A 118 2.69 -6.27 -6.27
CA LEU A 118 3.69 -5.47 -6.96
C LEU A 118 3.13 -4.88 -8.25
N TRP A 119 2.44 -5.68 -9.05
CA TRP A 119 1.77 -5.23 -10.26
C TRP A 119 0.72 -4.14 -9.96
N ASN A 120 -0.06 -4.32 -8.90
CA ASN A 120 -1.02 -3.33 -8.46
C ASN A 120 -0.35 -2.01 -8.02
N TYR A 121 0.76 -2.07 -7.27
CA TYR A 121 1.54 -0.88 -6.91
C TYR A 121 2.08 -0.16 -8.15
N LEU A 122 2.63 -0.90 -9.11
CA LEU A 122 3.12 -0.32 -10.37
C LEU A 122 2.00 0.38 -11.13
N HIS A 123 0.84 -0.26 -11.24
CA HIS A 123 -0.31 0.33 -11.91
C HIS A 123 -0.78 1.63 -11.24
N VAL A 124 -0.88 1.62 -9.91
CA VAL A 124 -1.22 2.81 -9.12
C VAL A 124 -0.17 3.91 -9.30
N ALA A 125 1.12 3.58 -9.24
CA ALA A 125 2.21 4.53 -9.44
C ALA A 125 2.16 5.17 -10.83
N LEU A 126 1.99 4.37 -11.89
CA LEU A 126 1.85 4.86 -13.27
C LEU A 126 0.65 5.79 -13.42
N ARG A 127 -0.46 5.47 -12.76
CA ARG A 127 -1.66 6.32 -12.78
C ARG A 127 -1.40 7.67 -12.10
N ILE A 128 -0.74 7.67 -10.94
CA ILE A 128 -0.38 8.91 -10.23
C ILE A 128 0.56 9.76 -11.08
N VAL A 129 1.59 9.14 -11.68
CA VAL A 129 2.52 9.85 -12.57
C VAL A 129 1.80 10.42 -13.79
N ASN A 130 0.92 9.65 -14.43
CA ASN A 130 0.14 10.13 -15.56
C ASN A 130 -0.77 11.33 -15.17
N ASP A 131 -1.46 11.22 -14.04
CA ASP A 131 -2.30 12.32 -13.53
C ASP A 131 -1.44 13.57 -13.25
N PHE A 132 -0.24 13.41 -12.68
CA PHE A 132 0.69 14.50 -12.44
C PHE A 132 1.13 15.19 -13.73
N LEU A 133 1.51 14.39 -14.75
CA LEU A 133 1.98 14.90 -16.05
C LEU A 133 0.89 15.62 -16.83
N VAL A 134 -0.38 15.37 -16.56
CA VAL A 134 -1.51 16.06 -17.20
C VAL A 134 -1.93 17.29 -16.39
N VAL A 135 -2.13 17.13 -15.08
CA VAL A 135 -2.71 18.18 -14.22
C VAL A 135 -1.73 19.33 -13.99
N ILE A 136 -0.44 19.03 -13.76
CA ILE A 136 0.53 20.10 -13.42
C ILE A 136 0.80 21.03 -14.62
N PRO A 137 1.07 20.54 -15.85
CA PRO A 137 1.22 21.45 -16.99
C PRO A 137 -0.05 22.26 -17.29
N ALA A 138 -1.23 21.64 -17.19
CA ALA A 138 -2.50 22.35 -17.37
C ALA A 138 -2.69 23.46 -16.31
N PHE A 139 -2.38 23.17 -15.05
CA PHE A 139 -2.41 24.16 -13.96
C PHE A 139 -1.41 25.31 -14.23
N LEU A 140 -0.17 24.99 -14.57
CA LEU A 140 0.85 25.99 -14.87
C LEU A 140 0.49 26.85 -16.07
N PHE A 141 -0.14 26.26 -17.10
CA PHE A 141 -0.66 27.01 -18.24
C PHE A 141 -1.69 28.07 -17.79
N TRP A 142 -2.67 27.68 -16.97
CA TRP A 142 -3.68 28.63 -16.47
C TRP A 142 -3.09 29.68 -15.52
N VAL A 143 -2.09 29.33 -14.73
CA VAL A 143 -1.34 30.30 -13.92
C VAL A 143 -0.61 31.29 -14.81
N ALA A 144 0.03 30.86 -15.90
CA ALA A 144 0.71 31.74 -16.84
C ALA A 144 -0.30 32.69 -17.56
N VAL A 145 -1.47 32.17 -17.95
CA VAL A 145 -2.55 33.00 -18.51
C VAL A 145 -3.04 34.05 -17.51
N ALA A 146 -3.29 33.64 -16.27
CA ALA A 146 -3.68 34.57 -15.23
C ALA A 146 -2.60 35.65 -14.96
N TYR A 147 -1.32 35.24 -14.93
CA TYR A 147 -0.21 36.16 -14.77
C TYR A 147 -0.11 37.16 -15.90
N MET A 148 -0.31 36.72 -17.15
CA MET A 148 -0.35 37.58 -18.32
C MET A 148 -1.49 38.61 -18.26
N VAL A 149 -2.67 38.23 -17.73
CA VAL A 149 -3.86 39.12 -17.65
C VAL A 149 -3.74 40.10 -16.49
N PHE A 150 -3.32 39.65 -15.31
CA PHE A 150 -3.34 40.47 -14.09
C PHE A 150 -2.03 41.24 -13.83
N ALA A 151 -0.90 40.81 -14.40
CA ALA A 151 0.42 41.44 -14.25
C ALA A 151 1.20 41.45 -15.56
N PRO A 152 0.71 42.10 -16.63
CA PRO A 152 1.29 42.01 -18.00
C PRO A 152 2.74 42.51 -18.07
N GLY A 153 3.10 43.54 -17.26
CA GLY A 153 4.46 44.04 -17.23
C GLY A 153 5.48 43.05 -16.68
N ASP A 154 5.12 42.39 -15.57
CA ASP A 154 5.94 41.38 -14.92
C ASP A 154 6.03 40.10 -15.79
N PHE A 155 4.92 39.74 -16.45
CA PHE A 155 4.91 38.64 -17.42
C PHE A 155 5.88 38.85 -18.56
N ALA A 156 5.88 40.08 -19.15
CA ALA A 156 6.82 40.44 -20.20
C ALA A 156 8.28 40.35 -19.76
N GLN A 157 8.60 40.79 -18.51
CA GLN A 157 9.92 40.65 -17.95
C GLN A 157 10.32 39.18 -17.74
N ALA A 158 9.40 38.32 -17.28
CA ALA A 158 9.65 36.90 -17.14
C ALA A 158 9.95 36.24 -18.49
N VAL A 159 9.22 36.58 -19.54
CA VAL A 159 9.49 36.09 -20.90
C VAL A 159 10.88 36.53 -21.39
N LEU A 160 11.25 37.79 -21.17
CA LEU A 160 12.59 38.30 -21.55
C LEU A 160 13.71 37.60 -20.73
N ALA A 161 13.44 37.25 -19.46
CA ALA A 161 14.39 36.49 -18.65
C ALA A 161 14.60 35.07 -19.19
N ILE A 162 13.52 34.41 -19.65
CA ILE A 162 13.60 33.07 -20.27
C ILE A 162 14.45 33.11 -21.58
N GLN A 163 14.34 34.16 -22.38
CA GLN A 163 15.13 34.29 -23.61
C GLN A 163 16.64 34.44 -23.36
N LYS A 164 17.05 34.85 -22.14
CA LYS A 164 18.45 35.00 -21.76
C LYS A 164 19.06 33.72 -21.15
N ILE A 165 18.28 32.64 -21.03
CA ILE A 165 18.74 31.37 -20.47
C ILE A 165 19.76 30.72 -21.41
N THR A 166 20.96 30.48 -20.91
CA THR A 166 22.03 29.76 -21.60
C THR A 166 22.05 28.28 -21.20
N PRO A 167 22.60 27.39 -22.05
CA PRO A 167 22.75 25.96 -21.68
C PRO A 167 23.50 25.73 -20.37
N GLY A 168 24.51 26.57 -20.07
CA GLY A 168 25.24 26.51 -18.81
C GLY A 168 24.38 26.84 -17.58
N MET A 169 23.45 27.80 -17.72
CA MET A 169 22.50 28.14 -16.63
C MET A 169 21.51 27.00 -16.41
N VAL A 170 21.06 26.34 -17.48
CA VAL A 170 20.18 25.16 -17.37
C VAL A 170 20.88 24.03 -16.60
N ALA A 171 22.12 23.73 -16.97
CA ALA A 171 22.91 22.70 -16.29
C ALA A 171 23.15 23.05 -14.79
N ALA A 172 23.46 24.31 -14.49
CA ALA A 172 23.65 24.77 -13.11
C ALA A 172 22.38 24.71 -12.26
N SER A 173 21.21 24.92 -12.87
CA SER A 173 19.91 24.91 -12.16
C SER A 173 19.22 23.53 -12.15
N ALA A 174 19.77 22.52 -12.80
CA ALA A 174 19.13 21.21 -12.96
C ALA A 174 18.72 20.57 -11.62
N SER A 175 19.57 20.67 -10.59
CA SER A 175 19.26 20.14 -9.24
C SER A 175 18.10 20.91 -8.57
N ALA A 176 18.05 22.23 -8.73
CA ALA A 176 16.97 23.06 -8.18
C ALA A 176 15.62 22.76 -8.87
N VAL A 177 15.64 22.62 -10.19
CA VAL A 177 14.46 22.23 -10.98
C VAL A 177 13.96 20.85 -10.57
N TYR A 178 14.88 19.89 -10.40
CA TYR A 178 14.52 18.56 -9.93
C TYR A 178 13.86 18.59 -8.54
N GLN A 179 14.45 19.31 -7.58
CA GLN A 179 13.90 19.44 -6.22
C GLN A 179 12.51 20.09 -6.23
N MET A 180 12.34 21.12 -7.08
CA MET A 180 11.02 21.77 -7.26
C MET A 180 9.98 20.78 -7.80
N LEU A 181 10.31 20.01 -8.84
CA LEU A 181 9.41 19.01 -9.41
C LEU A 181 9.09 17.89 -8.42
N ALA A 182 10.08 17.41 -7.66
CA ALA A 182 9.87 16.41 -6.62
C ALA A 182 8.95 16.93 -5.50
N SER A 183 9.14 18.19 -5.08
CA SER A 183 8.29 18.84 -4.08
C SER A 183 6.85 18.99 -4.60
N LEU A 184 6.67 19.44 -5.84
CA LEU A 184 5.36 19.54 -6.48
C LEU A 184 4.68 18.16 -6.59
N PHE A 185 5.42 17.12 -6.90
CA PHE A 185 4.90 15.75 -6.95
C PHE A 185 4.43 15.26 -5.58
N ILE A 186 5.18 15.53 -4.51
CA ILE A 186 4.80 15.18 -3.14
C ILE A 186 3.54 15.95 -2.72
N ILE A 187 3.49 17.26 -2.99
CA ILE A 187 2.31 18.09 -2.70
C ILE A 187 1.10 17.58 -3.48
N PHE A 188 1.26 17.26 -4.77
CA PHE A 188 0.21 16.71 -5.60
C PHE A 188 -0.37 15.42 -5.03
N ILE A 189 0.48 14.47 -4.59
CA ILE A 189 0.03 13.25 -3.92
C ILE A 189 -0.73 13.60 -2.63
N GLY A 190 -0.21 14.53 -1.82
CA GLY A 190 -0.86 14.99 -0.60
C GLY A 190 -2.27 15.53 -0.87
N VAL A 191 -2.42 16.37 -1.89
CA VAL A 191 -3.74 16.91 -2.30
C VAL A 191 -4.69 15.79 -2.72
N LEU A 192 -4.23 14.83 -3.54
CA LEU A 192 -5.05 13.70 -3.97
C LEU A 192 -5.52 12.84 -2.78
N LEU A 193 -4.67 12.64 -1.77
CA LEU A 193 -5.04 11.93 -0.53
C LEU A 193 -6.10 12.69 0.27
N VAL A 194 -5.95 14.01 0.43
CA VAL A 194 -6.90 14.86 1.15
C VAL A 194 -8.27 14.89 0.44
N VAL A 195 -8.27 15.00 -0.87
CA VAL A 195 -9.49 14.97 -1.70
C VAL A 195 -10.17 13.58 -1.66
N GLY A 196 -9.45 12.56 -1.17
CA GLY A 196 -9.99 11.20 -1.07
C GLY A 196 -10.18 10.52 -2.43
N ARG A 197 -9.38 10.92 -3.44
CA ARG A 197 -9.44 10.30 -4.78
C ARG A 197 -9.01 8.84 -4.69
N PRO A 198 -9.83 7.88 -5.15
CA PRO A 198 -9.46 6.48 -5.15
C PRO A 198 -8.37 6.23 -6.20
N PHE A 199 -7.18 5.80 -5.76
CA PHE A 199 -6.08 5.46 -6.67
C PHE A 199 -6.28 4.10 -7.37
N GLY A 200 -7.34 3.36 -7.01
CA GLY A 200 -7.57 2.01 -7.50
C GLY A 200 -6.68 0.97 -6.81
N PHE A 201 -6.17 1.29 -5.62
CA PHE A 201 -5.41 0.36 -4.81
C PHE A 201 -6.29 -0.82 -4.37
N ILE A 202 -5.86 -2.03 -4.68
CA ILE A 202 -6.51 -3.28 -4.28
C ILE A 202 -5.52 -4.05 -3.40
N ASN A 203 -5.95 -4.47 -2.22
CA ASN A 203 -5.14 -5.35 -1.38
C ASN A 203 -5.30 -6.80 -1.85
N ARG A 204 -4.32 -7.33 -2.57
CA ARG A 204 -4.34 -8.68 -3.11
C ARG A 204 -4.26 -9.76 -2.04
N PHE A 205 -3.69 -9.46 -0.88
CA PHE A 205 -3.69 -10.38 0.26
C PHE A 205 -5.09 -10.54 0.85
N ASP A 206 -5.83 -9.45 1.01
CA ASP A 206 -7.21 -9.52 1.50
C ASP A 206 -8.13 -10.25 0.50
N GLU A 207 -7.90 -10.06 -0.80
CA GLU A 207 -8.59 -10.82 -1.84
C GLU A 207 -8.29 -12.32 -1.75
N ALA A 208 -7.03 -12.70 -1.54
CA ALA A 208 -6.61 -14.09 -1.37
C ALA A 208 -7.22 -14.72 -0.11
N VAL A 209 -7.25 -13.98 1.01
CA VAL A 209 -7.90 -14.41 2.25
C VAL A 209 -9.41 -14.57 2.05
N SER A 210 -10.07 -13.59 1.42
CA SER A 210 -11.50 -13.65 1.13
C SER A 210 -11.86 -14.85 0.25
N ASN A 211 -11.03 -15.14 -0.75
CA ASN A 211 -11.17 -16.34 -1.60
C ASN A 211 -10.97 -17.64 -0.79
N GLY A 212 -10.04 -17.64 0.17
CA GLY A 212 -9.81 -18.75 1.08
C GLY A 212 -11.02 -19.02 1.98
N VAL A 213 -11.57 -17.97 2.57
CA VAL A 213 -12.76 -18.05 3.43
C VAL A 213 -13.97 -18.57 2.63
N ARG A 214 -14.23 -18.01 1.43
CA ARG A 214 -15.33 -18.50 0.57
C ARG A 214 -15.22 -19.98 0.26
N ARG A 215 -14.01 -20.46 -0.03
CA ARG A 215 -13.77 -21.91 -0.25
C ARG A 215 -14.04 -22.73 1.00
N ALA A 216 -13.64 -22.24 2.18
CA ALA A 216 -13.85 -22.94 3.44
C ALA A 216 -15.33 -23.11 3.80
N VAL A 217 -16.17 -22.11 3.47
CA VAL A 217 -17.64 -22.17 3.66
C VAL A 217 -18.40 -22.65 2.43
N SER A 218 -17.71 -23.19 1.41
CA SER A 218 -18.31 -23.71 0.17
C SER A 218 -19.22 -22.70 -0.56
N CYS A 219 -18.94 -21.40 -0.42
CA CYS A 219 -19.70 -20.34 -1.05
C CYS A 219 -19.09 -19.96 -2.41
N SER A 220 -19.84 -20.16 -3.48
CA SER A 220 -19.43 -19.83 -4.85
C SER A 220 -19.71 -18.36 -5.23
N THR A 221 -20.48 -17.63 -4.43
CA THR A 221 -20.90 -16.26 -4.72
C THR A 221 -19.70 -15.32 -4.62
N THR A 222 -19.51 -14.45 -5.62
CA THR A 222 -18.52 -13.38 -5.59
C THR A 222 -19.04 -12.20 -4.77
N GLY A 223 -18.17 -11.52 -4.03
CA GLY A 223 -18.54 -10.35 -3.25
C GLY A 223 -17.65 -10.10 -2.04
N ASP A 224 -17.99 -9.09 -1.26
CA ASP A 224 -17.26 -8.73 -0.05
C ASP A 224 -17.49 -9.78 1.04
N VAL A 225 -16.38 -10.25 1.65
CA VAL A 225 -16.40 -11.23 2.73
C VAL A 225 -16.09 -10.51 4.05
N PHE A 226 -16.95 -10.74 5.03
CA PHE A 226 -16.78 -10.25 6.39
C PHE A 226 -16.78 -11.42 7.36
N LEU A 227 -15.91 -11.36 8.34
CA LEU A 227 -15.96 -12.27 9.48
C LEU A 227 -16.51 -11.50 10.66
N VAL A 228 -17.61 -11.97 11.20
CA VAL A 228 -18.29 -11.36 12.33
C VAL A 228 -18.28 -12.35 13.48
N ARG A 229 -18.07 -11.84 14.67
CA ARG A 229 -18.17 -12.61 15.89
C ARG A 229 -19.04 -11.85 16.87
N PHE A 230 -20.09 -12.47 17.30
CA PHE A 230 -20.95 -11.96 18.35
C PHE A 230 -20.41 -12.49 19.69
N GLU A 231 -19.62 -11.67 20.39
CA GLU A 231 -19.29 -11.90 21.79
C GLU A 231 -20.37 -11.23 22.65
N GLU A 232 -20.89 -11.97 23.62
CA GLU A 232 -22.00 -11.52 24.47
C GLU A 232 -21.81 -10.10 25.03
N PRO A 233 -22.88 -9.34 25.14
CA PRO A 233 -24.08 -9.29 24.28
C PRO A 233 -24.06 -8.14 23.27
N TRP A 234 -22.96 -7.39 23.08
CA TRP A 234 -22.94 -6.16 22.27
C TRP A 234 -21.60 -5.81 21.60
N GLU A 235 -20.60 -6.67 21.60
CA GLU A 235 -19.34 -6.41 20.88
C GLU A 235 -19.27 -7.17 19.57
N CYS A 236 -19.50 -6.44 18.45
CA CYS A 236 -19.21 -6.94 17.13
C CYS A 236 -17.74 -6.63 16.79
N ARG A 237 -16.83 -7.61 16.88
CA ARG A 237 -15.45 -7.49 16.39
C ARG A 237 -15.34 -8.01 14.98
N ALA A 238 -15.30 -7.09 14.02
CA ALA A 238 -14.91 -7.42 12.67
C ALA A 238 -13.38 -7.54 12.58
N ILE A 239 -12.85 -8.69 12.16
CA ILE A 239 -11.41 -8.94 12.01
C ILE A 239 -10.94 -8.79 10.57
N ALA A 240 -11.84 -8.75 9.58
CA ALA A 240 -11.48 -8.33 8.23
C ALA A 240 -11.30 -6.81 8.21
N PRO A 241 -10.39 -6.27 7.38
CA PRO A 241 -10.31 -4.85 7.20
C PRO A 241 -11.68 -4.37 6.73
N LEU A 242 -12.39 -3.72 7.63
CA LEU A 242 -13.64 -3.05 7.30
C LEU A 242 -13.32 -2.01 6.25
N LYS A 243 -13.61 -2.29 5.00
CA LYS A 243 -13.94 -1.23 4.07
C LYS A 243 -15.06 -0.48 4.79
N LYS A 244 -14.75 0.74 5.30
CA LYS A 244 -15.73 1.56 6.00
C LYS A 244 -16.99 1.52 5.16
N ILE A 245 -17.97 0.73 5.60
CA ILE A 245 -19.32 0.85 5.10
C ILE A 245 -19.68 2.28 5.47
N LYS A 246 -19.77 3.17 4.48
CA LYS A 246 -20.44 4.44 4.65
C LYS A 246 -21.91 4.07 4.88
N THR A 247 -22.23 3.73 6.11
CA THR A 247 -23.62 3.73 6.54
C THR A 247 -24.11 5.14 6.28
N LYS A 248 -24.99 5.32 5.31
CA LYS A 248 -25.83 6.50 5.25
C LYS A 248 -26.45 6.59 6.65
N ALA A 249 -26.08 7.65 7.37
CA ALA A 249 -26.61 7.92 8.69
C ALA A 249 -28.14 7.75 8.64
N GLY A 250 -28.68 6.79 9.37
CA GLY A 250 -30.11 6.71 9.60
C GLY A 250 -30.78 5.33 9.52
N GLU A 251 -30.13 4.29 9.02
CA GLU A 251 -30.76 2.97 8.99
C GLU A 251 -30.12 2.01 10.00
N VAL A 252 -30.76 1.93 11.16
CA VAL A 252 -30.51 0.86 12.15
C VAL A 252 -31.11 -0.40 11.56
N VAL A 253 -30.27 -1.29 11.03
CA VAL A 253 -30.73 -2.65 10.68
C VAL A 253 -30.88 -3.40 11.99
N HIS A 254 -32.10 -3.49 12.46
CA HIS A 254 -32.48 -4.48 13.47
C HIS A 254 -32.46 -5.86 12.84
N PRO A 255 -32.05 -6.91 13.62
CA PRO A 255 -31.93 -8.29 13.15
C PRO A 255 -33.26 -8.88 12.72
#